data_acc046fbecb248ddcf9ef71cb5eb8123
#
_entry.id   acc046fbecb248ddcf9ef71cb5eb8123
#
_cell.length_a   1.000
_cell.length_b   1.000
_cell.length_c   1.000
_cell.angle_alpha   90.00
_cell.angle_beta   90.00
_cell.angle_gamma   90.00
#
_symmetry.space_group_name_H-M   'P 1'
#
loop_
_entity.id
_entity.type
_entity.pdbx_description
1 polymer ?
#
loop_
_entity_poly.entity_id
_entity_poly.type
_entity_poly.pdbx_seq_one_letter_code
_entity_poly.pdbx_strand_id
1 'polypeptide(L)'
;MPGDVGRVLVVDDSQVIRQLIKVNLELDGFEVMTASDGEECLEAVHRFAPDVITLDLAMPRLDGMRTVGRLRVDARTAQIPLVLVSASAAPEVPVGVDAVLAKPFEPAELVGLVRALCERARKRAVHLAKPLAERRCPSRTLAP
;
A
#
# COMPACT_ATOMS: atom_id res chain seq x y z
N MET A 1 3.34 -7.95 -18.75
CA MET A 1 4.40 -8.63 -17.98
C MET A 1 4.21 -8.39 -16.50
N PRO A 2 4.40 -9.38 -15.67
CA PRO A 2 4.33 -9.16 -14.23
C PRO A 2 5.30 -8.07 -13.81
N GLY A 3 4.84 -7.19 -12.94
CA GLY A 3 5.65 -6.11 -12.44
C GLY A 3 5.62 -4.82 -13.25
N ASP A 4 5.13 -4.88 -14.49
CA ASP A 4 5.06 -3.67 -15.32
C ASP A 4 4.05 -2.67 -14.77
N VAL A 5 3.01 -3.16 -14.11
CA VAL A 5 1.98 -2.32 -13.51
C VAL A 5 2.43 -1.78 -12.16
N GLY A 6 3.18 -2.57 -11.43
CA GLY A 6 3.68 -2.18 -10.13
C GLY A 6 3.94 -3.39 -9.23
N ARG A 7 4.47 -3.10 -8.04
CA ARG A 7 4.82 -4.12 -7.04
C ARG A 7 4.01 -3.87 -5.78
N VAL A 8 3.39 -4.92 -5.27
CA VAL A 8 2.53 -4.82 -4.09
C VAL A 8 2.99 -5.77 -3.00
N LEU A 9 3.12 -5.27 -1.78
CA LEU A 9 3.39 -6.11 -0.62
C LEU A 9 2.07 -6.30 0.11
N VAL A 10 1.63 -7.56 0.22
CA VAL A 10 0.35 -7.92 0.85
C VAL A 10 0.63 -8.50 2.22
N VAL A 11 0.14 -7.85 3.26
CA VAL A 11 0.37 -8.24 4.66
C VAL A 11 -0.94 -8.62 5.31
N ASP A 12 -1.09 -9.90 5.63
CA ASP A 12 -2.30 -10.43 6.28
C ASP A 12 -1.92 -11.74 6.97
N ASP A 13 -2.44 -11.97 8.17
CA ASP A 13 -2.13 -13.19 8.89
C ASP A 13 -2.90 -14.41 8.37
N SER A 14 -3.95 -14.21 7.60
CA SER A 14 -4.71 -15.30 7.00
C SER A 14 -4.09 -15.72 5.67
N GLN A 15 -3.62 -16.95 5.59
CA GLN A 15 -3.05 -17.48 4.36
C GLN A 15 -4.07 -17.47 3.23
N VAL A 16 -5.32 -17.75 3.53
CA VAL A 16 -6.39 -17.77 2.53
C VAL A 16 -6.59 -16.37 1.94
N ILE A 17 -6.66 -15.37 2.79
CA ILE A 17 -6.85 -13.98 2.35
C ILE A 17 -5.64 -13.49 1.57
N ARG A 18 -4.41 -13.78 2.08
CA ARG A 18 -3.19 -13.40 1.35
C ARG A 18 -3.18 -13.98 -0.05
N GLN A 19 -3.54 -15.26 -0.17
CA GLN A 19 -3.54 -15.93 -1.47
C GLN A 19 -4.59 -15.35 -2.40
N LEU A 20 -5.77 -15.07 -1.87
CA LEU A 20 -6.85 -14.46 -2.64
C LEU A 20 -6.42 -13.12 -3.22
N ILE A 21 -5.85 -12.26 -2.38
CA ILE A 21 -5.41 -10.94 -2.80
C ILE A 21 -4.27 -11.06 -3.82
N LYS A 22 -3.30 -11.93 -3.52
CA LYS A 22 -2.15 -12.13 -4.39
C LYS A 22 -2.57 -12.54 -5.80
N VAL A 23 -3.44 -13.56 -5.90
CA VAL A 23 -3.88 -14.06 -7.21
C VAL A 23 -4.60 -12.97 -8.00
N ASN A 24 -5.48 -12.22 -7.35
CA ASN A 24 -6.23 -11.18 -8.05
C ASN A 24 -5.33 -10.03 -8.51
N LEU A 25 -4.35 -9.66 -7.72
CA LEU A 25 -3.39 -8.63 -8.13
C LEU A 25 -2.49 -9.11 -9.26
N GLU A 26 -2.04 -10.36 -9.19
CA GLU A 26 -1.19 -10.93 -10.24
C GLU A 26 -1.94 -11.03 -11.56
N LEU A 27 -3.22 -11.37 -11.52
CA LEU A 27 -4.05 -11.40 -12.72
C LEU A 27 -4.17 -10.03 -13.37
N ASP A 28 -4.04 -8.98 -12.58
CA ASP A 28 -4.09 -7.60 -13.07
C ASP A 28 -2.72 -7.05 -13.46
N GLY A 29 -1.68 -7.88 -13.41
CA GLY A 29 -0.35 -7.52 -13.89
C GLY A 29 0.64 -7.08 -12.82
N PHE A 30 0.26 -7.10 -11.54
CA PHE A 30 1.16 -6.71 -10.46
C PHE A 30 2.12 -7.83 -10.08
N GLU A 31 3.30 -7.46 -9.65
CA GLU A 31 4.22 -8.36 -8.99
C GLU A 31 3.89 -8.29 -7.49
N VAL A 32 3.70 -9.44 -6.85
CA VAL A 32 3.22 -9.49 -5.46
C VAL A 32 4.18 -10.26 -4.57
N MET A 33 4.51 -9.68 -3.42
CA MET A 33 5.16 -10.38 -2.33
C MET A 33 4.21 -10.36 -1.13
N THR A 34 4.23 -11.41 -0.33
CA THR A 34 3.35 -11.51 0.82
C THR A 34 4.14 -11.55 2.12
N ALA A 35 3.50 -11.10 3.20
CA ALA A 35 4.03 -11.19 4.54
C ALA A 35 2.89 -11.60 5.47
N SER A 36 3.20 -12.36 6.51
CA SER A 36 2.18 -12.91 7.40
C SER A 36 1.94 -12.05 8.64
N ASP A 37 2.82 -11.11 8.92
CA ASP A 37 2.66 -10.20 10.06
C ASP A 37 3.50 -8.94 9.86
N GLY A 38 3.41 -8.04 10.84
CA GLY A 38 4.09 -6.76 10.74
C GLY A 38 5.61 -6.85 10.74
N GLU A 39 6.18 -7.77 11.49
CA GLU A 39 7.63 -7.93 11.52
C GLU A 39 8.15 -8.40 10.18
N GLU A 40 7.48 -9.37 9.59
CA GLU A 40 7.84 -9.87 8.26
C GLU A 40 7.67 -8.79 7.21
N CYS A 41 6.63 -7.95 7.36
CA CYS A 41 6.43 -6.79 6.50
C CYS A 41 7.64 -5.86 6.54
N LEU A 42 8.12 -5.53 7.74
CA LEU A 42 9.23 -4.61 7.89
C LEU A 42 10.53 -5.18 7.34
N GLU A 43 10.71 -6.50 7.39
CA GLU A 43 11.86 -7.14 6.78
C GLU A 43 11.76 -7.16 5.25
N ALA A 44 10.57 -7.42 4.74
CA ALA A 44 10.36 -7.57 3.30
C ALA A 44 10.36 -6.24 2.55
N VAL A 45 9.89 -5.18 3.19
CA VAL A 45 9.63 -3.91 2.51
C VAL A 45 10.88 -3.32 1.86
N HIS A 46 12.02 -3.42 2.52
CA HIS A 46 13.25 -2.85 1.97
C HIS A 46 13.78 -3.66 0.80
N ARG A 47 13.67 -4.98 0.91
CA ARG A 47 14.16 -5.90 -0.12
C ARG A 47 13.30 -5.86 -1.36
N PHE A 48 11.99 -5.82 -1.17
CA PHE A 48 11.04 -5.86 -2.28
C PHE A 48 10.81 -4.49 -2.93
N ALA A 49 10.91 -3.44 -2.14
CA ALA A 49 10.64 -2.06 -2.58
C ALA A 49 9.28 -1.92 -3.27
N PRO A 50 8.18 -2.17 -2.56
CA PRO A 50 6.86 -2.13 -3.17
C PRO A 50 6.41 -0.72 -3.51
N ASP A 51 5.51 -0.63 -4.47
CA ASP A 51 4.85 0.64 -4.82
C ASP A 51 3.63 0.89 -3.94
N VAL A 52 3.03 -0.16 -3.41
CA VAL A 52 1.86 -0.08 -2.53
C VAL A 52 1.93 -1.22 -1.52
N ILE A 53 1.49 -0.97 -0.29
CA ILE A 53 1.37 -2.00 0.74
C ILE A 53 -0.08 -2.12 1.15
N THR A 54 -0.61 -3.35 1.18
CA THR A 54 -1.91 -3.63 1.80
C THR A 54 -1.66 -4.28 3.14
N LEU A 55 -2.33 -3.81 4.18
CA LEU A 55 -2.02 -4.19 5.54
C LEU A 55 -3.28 -4.50 6.33
N ASP A 56 -3.37 -5.71 6.86
CA ASP A 56 -4.46 -6.08 7.75
C ASP A 56 -4.27 -5.41 9.11
N LEU A 57 -5.32 -4.78 9.60
CA LEU A 57 -5.26 -4.07 10.88
C LEU A 57 -5.07 -5.00 12.06
N ALA A 58 -5.74 -6.14 12.06
CA ALA A 58 -5.74 -7.07 13.19
C ALA A 58 -4.81 -8.25 12.92
N MET A 59 -3.54 -8.09 13.25
CA MET A 59 -2.54 -9.15 13.08
C MET A 59 -1.88 -9.45 14.42
N PRO A 60 -1.45 -10.71 14.65
CA PRO A 60 -0.69 -11.05 15.82
C PRO A 60 0.72 -10.45 15.76
N ARG A 61 1.45 -10.55 16.86
CA ARG A 61 2.81 -10.02 17.00
C ARG A 61 2.79 -8.50 16.83
N LEU A 62 3.47 -7.96 15.83
CA LEU A 62 3.41 -6.52 15.58
C LEU A 62 2.12 -6.19 14.84
N ASP A 63 1.20 -5.51 15.50
CA ASP A 63 -0.11 -5.23 14.91
C ASP A 63 -0.04 -4.19 13.79
N GLY A 64 -1.16 -4.05 13.07
CA GLY A 64 -1.22 -3.17 11.90
C GLY A 64 -0.87 -1.73 12.21
N MET A 65 -1.36 -1.19 13.31
CA MET A 65 -1.12 0.21 13.65
C MET A 65 0.33 0.49 13.97
N ARG A 66 0.97 -0.43 14.68
CA ARG A 66 2.40 -0.28 15.02
C ARG A 66 3.25 -0.41 13.77
N THR A 67 2.84 -1.28 12.86
CA THR A 67 3.52 -1.45 11.58
C THR A 67 3.44 -0.16 10.76
N VAL A 68 2.26 0.46 10.71
CA VAL A 68 2.10 1.77 10.04
C VAL A 68 3.07 2.79 10.63
N GLY A 69 3.12 2.87 11.97
CA GLY A 69 4.01 3.81 12.64
C GLY A 69 5.47 3.60 12.25
N ARG A 70 5.91 2.35 12.24
CA ARG A 70 7.28 2.02 11.87
C ARG A 70 7.59 2.37 10.43
N LEU A 71 6.67 2.11 9.52
CA LEU A 71 6.85 2.44 8.11
C LEU A 71 6.96 3.95 7.91
N ARG A 72 6.20 4.73 8.66
CA ARG A 72 6.15 6.18 8.47
C ARG A 72 7.33 6.93 9.07
N VAL A 73 8.02 6.34 10.04
CA VAL A 73 9.21 6.99 10.62
C VAL A 73 10.49 6.66 9.85
N ASP A 74 10.48 5.67 8.98
CA ASP A 74 11.64 5.31 8.17
C ASP A 74 11.57 6.06 6.84
N ALA A 75 12.59 6.87 6.55
CA ALA A 75 12.61 7.69 5.34
C ALA A 75 12.50 6.86 4.05
N ARG A 76 12.94 5.61 4.09
CA ARG A 76 12.90 4.73 2.91
C ARG A 76 11.50 4.21 2.61
N THR A 77 10.59 4.25 3.59
CA THR A 77 9.24 3.70 3.44
C THR A 77 8.15 4.73 3.70
N ALA A 78 8.52 5.92 4.15
CA ALA A 78 7.57 6.93 4.58
C ALA A 78 6.59 7.38 3.50
N GLN A 79 6.96 7.25 2.24
CA GLN A 79 6.14 7.70 1.11
C GLN A 79 5.37 6.57 0.42
N ILE A 80 5.56 5.32 0.83
CA ILE A 80 4.87 4.20 0.19
C ILE A 80 3.39 4.24 0.55
N PRO A 81 2.48 4.26 -0.44
CA PRO A 81 1.05 4.24 -0.15
C PRO A 81 0.63 3.01 0.63
N LEU A 82 -0.24 3.20 1.62
CA LEU A 82 -0.74 2.13 2.48
C LEU A 82 -2.25 2.02 2.36
N VAL A 83 -2.72 0.81 2.08
CA VAL A 83 -4.14 0.46 2.15
C VAL A 83 -4.34 -0.37 3.41
N LEU A 84 -5.15 0.11 4.33
CA LEU A 84 -5.48 -0.62 5.54
C LEU A 84 -6.74 -1.45 5.30
N VAL A 85 -6.68 -2.73 5.60
CA VAL A 85 -7.83 -3.61 5.49
C VAL A 85 -8.33 -3.91 6.90
N SER A 86 -9.61 -3.68 7.14
CA SER A 86 -10.16 -3.74 8.49
C SER A 86 -11.50 -4.46 8.53
N ALA A 87 -11.71 -5.25 9.58
CA ALA A 87 -13.00 -5.90 9.82
C ALA A 87 -14.05 -4.94 10.40
N SER A 88 -13.61 -3.75 10.85
CA SER A 88 -14.53 -2.77 11.41
C SER A 88 -15.40 -2.15 10.34
N ALA A 89 -16.69 -2.02 10.63
CA ALA A 89 -17.64 -1.43 9.68
C ALA A 89 -17.41 0.07 9.46
N ALA A 90 -16.85 0.75 10.43
CA ALA A 90 -16.62 2.19 10.35
C ALA A 90 -15.26 2.52 10.98
N PRO A 91 -14.17 2.07 10.36
CA PRO A 91 -12.86 2.30 10.92
C PRO A 91 -12.47 3.76 10.83
N GLU A 92 -11.78 4.26 11.85
CA GLU A 92 -11.14 5.56 11.75
C GLU A 92 -9.93 5.40 10.84
N VAL A 93 -9.70 6.36 9.97
CA VAL A 93 -8.52 6.35 9.12
C VAL A 93 -7.34 6.89 9.92
N PRO A 94 -6.37 6.05 10.26
CA PRO A 94 -5.22 6.52 11.04
C PRO A 94 -4.35 7.46 10.22
N VAL A 95 -3.60 8.30 10.92
CA VAL A 95 -2.61 9.15 10.28
C VAL A 95 -1.57 8.26 9.59
N GLY A 96 -1.23 8.58 8.36
CA GLY A 96 -0.24 7.84 7.60
C GLY A 96 -0.78 6.72 6.74
N VAL A 97 -2.10 6.54 6.72
CA VAL A 97 -2.76 5.55 5.86
C VAL A 97 -3.47 6.29 4.73
N ASP A 98 -3.29 5.79 3.51
CA ASP A 98 -3.83 6.46 2.33
C ASP A 98 -5.26 6.03 2.01
N ALA A 99 -5.64 4.83 2.40
CA ALA A 99 -6.99 4.33 2.16
C ALA A 99 -7.33 3.21 3.14
N VAL A 100 -8.61 3.01 3.38
CA VAL A 100 -9.12 1.94 4.23
C VAL A 100 -10.16 1.17 3.45
N LEU A 101 -10.07 -0.16 3.50
CA LEU A 101 -11.03 -1.05 2.86
C LEU A 101 -11.62 -1.97 3.92
N ALA A 102 -12.95 -1.97 4.05
CA ALA A 102 -13.63 -2.78 5.05
C ALA A 102 -13.82 -4.22 4.57
N LYS A 103 -13.64 -5.17 5.46
CA LYS A 103 -13.96 -6.58 5.19
C LYS A 103 -15.45 -6.81 5.47
N PRO A 104 -16.14 -7.64 4.70
CA PRO A 104 -15.67 -8.30 3.49
C PRO A 104 -15.61 -7.32 2.31
N PHE A 105 -14.68 -7.54 1.40
CA PHE A 105 -14.53 -6.70 0.22
C PHE A 105 -14.51 -7.56 -1.04
N GLU A 106 -14.89 -6.94 -2.16
CA GLU A 106 -14.73 -7.59 -3.47
C GLU A 106 -13.29 -7.47 -3.92
N PRO A 107 -12.67 -8.53 -4.44
CA PRO A 107 -11.30 -8.43 -4.93
C PRO A 107 -11.09 -7.29 -5.93
N ALA A 108 -12.08 -7.03 -6.77
CA ALA A 108 -11.98 -5.93 -7.75
C ALA A 108 -11.86 -4.56 -7.07
N GLU A 109 -12.49 -4.38 -5.92
CA GLU A 109 -12.36 -3.11 -5.17
C GLU A 109 -10.93 -2.91 -4.71
N LEU A 110 -10.32 -3.96 -4.17
CA LEU A 110 -8.95 -3.88 -3.71
C LEU A 110 -8.00 -3.61 -4.88
N VAL A 111 -8.16 -4.34 -5.97
CA VAL A 111 -7.31 -4.18 -7.15
C VAL A 111 -7.41 -2.77 -7.71
N GLY A 112 -8.62 -2.23 -7.81
CA GLY A 112 -8.83 -0.87 -8.30
C GLY A 112 -8.18 0.17 -7.41
N LEU A 113 -8.28 0.00 -6.10
CA LEU A 113 -7.70 0.91 -5.13
C LEU A 113 -6.17 0.88 -5.20
N VAL A 114 -5.60 -0.32 -5.24
CA VAL A 114 -4.16 -0.51 -5.36
C VAL A 114 -3.64 0.12 -6.66
N ARG A 115 -4.34 -0.10 -7.77
CA ARG A 115 -3.96 0.47 -9.06
C ARG A 115 -3.95 2.01 -9.01
N ALA A 116 -4.97 2.60 -8.42
CA ALA A 116 -5.05 4.06 -8.31
C ALA A 116 -3.90 4.63 -7.47
N LEU A 117 -3.58 3.98 -6.36
CA LEU A 117 -2.48 4.42 -5.50
C LEU A 117 -1.12 4.23 -6.17
N CYS A 118 -0.96 3.14 -6.90
CA CYS A 118 0.27 2.86 -7.63
C CYS A 118 0.51 3.93 -8.70
N GLU A 119 -0.52 4.32 -9.43
CA GLU A 119 -0.42 5.36 -10.44
C GLU A 119 -0.06 6.71 -9.82
N ARG A 120 -0.66 7.04 -8.68
CA ARG A 120 -0.33 8.27 -7.96
C ARG A 120 1.12 8.29 -7.53
N ALA A 121 1.62 7.18 -7.01
CA ALA A 121 3.01 7.07 -6.58
C ALA A 121 3.96 7.25 -7.76
N ARG A 122 3.64 6.67 -8.91
CA ARG A 122 4.46 6.81 -10.11
C ARG A 122 4.47 8.23 -10.63
N LYS A 123 3.33 8.89 -10.63
CA LYS A 123 3.24 10.30 -11.03
C LYS A 123 4.05 11.18 -10.11
N ARG A 124 4.01 10.90 -8.80
CA ARG A 124 4.82 11.65 -7.84
C ARG A 124 6.31 11.45 -8.12
N ALA A 125 6.74 10.22 -8.37
CA ALA A 125 8.14 9.92 -8.66
C ALA A 125 8.61 10.65 -9.92
N VAL A 126 7.81 10.66 -10.98
CA VAL A 126 8.12 11.39 -12.20
C VAL A 126 8.21 12.89 -11.93
N HIS A 127 7.26 13.42 -11.18
CA HIS A 127 7.28 14.84 -10.83
C HIS A 127 8.55 15.22 -10.06
N LEU A 128 8.93 14.42 -9.06
CA LEU A 128 10.11 14.68 -8.25
C LEU A 128 11.42 14.51 -9.03
N ALA A 129 11.41 13.74 -10.10
CA ALA A 129 12.58 13.56 -10.96
C ALA A 129 12.81 14.74 -11.90
N LYS A 130 11.82 15.62 -12.07
CA LYS A 130 11.98 16.81 -12.92
C LYS A 130 12.85 17.86 -12.25
N PRO A 131 13.51 18.71 -13.02
CA PRO A 131 14.22 19.85 -12.44
C PRO A 131 13.29 20.69 -11.58
N LEU A 132 13.83 21.28 -10.54
CA LEU A 132 13.04 22.03 -9.59
C LEU A 132 12.19 23.11 -10.25
N ALA A 133 12.72 23.77 -11.27
CA ALA A 133 11.99 24.83 -11.98
C ALA A 133 10.76 24.34 -12.72
N GLU A 134 10.71 23.05 -13.03
CA GLU A 134 9.58 22.47 -13.77
C GLU A 134 8.57 21.78 -12.86
N ARG A 135 8.85 21.69 -11.57
CA ARG A 135 7.93 21.03 -10.65
C ARG A 135 6.75 21.93 -10.31
N ARG A 136 5.58 21.35 -10.33
CA ARG A 136 4.37 22.01 -9.88
C ARG A 136 3.92 21.36 -8.59
N CYS A 137 3.54 22.16 -7.65
CA CYS A 137 3.01 21.62 -6.40
C CYS A 137 1.56 21.18 -6.62
N PRO A 138 1.23 19.90 -6.46
CA PRO A 138 -0.13 19.43 -6.73
C PRO A 138 -1.19 20.10 -5.88
N SER A 139 -0.83 20.50 -4.68
CA SER A 139 -1.79 21.12 -3.78
C SER A 139 -2.19 22.52 -4.19
N ARG A 140 -1.43 23.12 -5.09
CA ARG A 140 -1.74 24.47 -5.49
C ARG A 140 -2.98 24.59 -6.29
N THR A 141 -3.39 23.53 -6.92
CA THR A 141 -4.62 23.57 -7.69
C THR A 141 -5.82 23.82 -6.81
N LEU A 142 -5.66 23.59 -5.53
CA LEU A 142 -6.74 23.78 -4.58
C LEU A 142 -6.79 25.17 -4.01
N ALA A 143 -5.76 25.91 -4.22
CA ALA A 143 -5.69 27.23 -3.68
C ALA A 143 -6.37 28.17 -4.66
N PRO A 144 -7.57 28.49 -4.43
CA PRO A 144 -8.27 29.49 -5.23
C PRO A 144 -7.84 30.83 -4.78
#